data_8eb5c6da66121a7b484da0a3c3ffc061
#
_entry.id   8eb5c6da66121a7b484da0a3c3ffc061
#
_cell.length_a   1.000
_cell.length_b   1.000
_cell.length_c   1.000
_cell.angle_alpha   90.00
_cell.angle_beta   90.00
_cell.angle_gamma   90.00
#
_symmetry.space_group_name_H-M   'P 1'
#
loop_
_entity.id
_entity.type
_entity.pdbx_description
1 polymer ?
#
loop_
_entity_poly.entity_id
_entity_poly.type
_entity_poly.pdbx_seq_one_letter_code
_entity_poly.pdbx_strand_id
1 'polypeptide(L)'
;MIPGVLFIDEVHMLDIECFSFLNRALENEMAPIVIMATNRGITRIRGTNYKSPHGIPLDLLDRMIIVPTSPYEEKELREILSIRCEEEDCQMSDNALTVLTRISKETSLRYGMQLIMTSSLIARKRKAAEVDVEDIKRADQLFFDEGRSVQFFKEYH
;
A
#
# COMPACT_ATOMS: atom_id res chain seq x y z
N MET A 1 -1.67 32.51 1.11
CA MET A 1 -1.62 31.05 0.93
C MET A 1 -2.33 30.72 -0.38
N ILE A 2 -1.82 29.79 -1.15
CA ILE A 2 -2.47 29.33 -2.38
C ILE A 2 -3.37 28.16 -1.99
N PRO A 3 -4.66 28.14 -2.36
CA PRO A 3 -5.54 27.02 -2.09
C PRO A 3 -5.00 25.77 -2.78
N GLY A 4 -4.99 24.66 -2.07
CA GLY A 4 -4.45 23.39 -2.55
C GLY A 4 -4.99 22.20 -1.78
N VAL A 5 -4.44 21.03 -2.03
CA VAL A 5 -4.74 19.79 -1.31
C VAL A 5 -3.51 19.35 -0.52
N LEU A 6 -3.68 19.14 0.78
CA LEU A 6 -2.67 18.54 1.64
C LEU A 6 -3.04 17.07 1.87
N PHE A 7 -2.18 16.15 1.43
CA PHE A 7 -2.33 14.74 1.70
C PHE A 7 -1.33 14.30 2.79
N ILE A 8 -1.84 13.63 3.83
CA ILE A 8 -1.02 13.08 4.93
C ILE A 8 -1.26 11.59 4.99
N ASP A 9 -0.26 10.81 4.59
CA ASP A 9 -0.28 9.37 4.75
C ASP A 9 0.20 8.96 6.15
N GLU A 10 -0.22 7.77 6.62
CA GLU A 10 0.13 7.24 7.94
C GLU A 10 -0.11 8.25 9.07
N VAL A 11 -1.24 8.95 9.04
CA VAL A 11 -1.53 10.10 9.94
C VAL A 11 -1.45 9.74 11.42
N HIS A 12 -1.64 8.47 11.79
CA HIS A 12 -1.47 7.98 13.17
C HIS A 12 -0.03 8.10 13.70
N MET A 13 0.94 8.42 12.83
CA MET A 13 2.33 8.68 13.22
C MET A 13 2.56 10.09 13.77
N LEU A 14 1.60 10.99 13.56
CA LEU A 14 1.64 12.34 14.12
C LEU A 14 1.42 12.28 15.64
N ASP A 15 2.04 13.21 16.36
CA ASP A 15 1.84 13.40 17.78
C ASP A 15 0.69 14.38 18.06
N ILE A 16 0.31 14.48 19.33
CA ILE A 16 -0.80 15.34 19.76
C ILE A 16 -0.57 16.83 19.46
N GLU A 17 0.68 17.27 19.45
CA GLU A 17 1.04 18.67 19.18
C GLU A 17 0.82 19.00 17.71
N CYS A 18 1.20 18.07 16.80
CA CYS A 18 0.93 18.18 15.38
C CYS A 18 -0.57 18.27 15.08
N PHE A 19 -1.39 17.44 15.74
CA PHE A 19 -2.85 17.50 15.59
C PHE A 19 -3.43 18.83 16.08
N SER A 20 -2.93 19.36 17.20
CA SER A 20 -3.34 20.66 17.73
C SER A 20 -2.98 21.80 16.77
N PHE A 21 -1.84 21.70 16.11
CA PHE A 21 -1.43 22.66 15.07
C PHE A 21 -2.35 22.56 13.85
N LEU A 22 -2.63 21.36 13.37
CA LEU A 22 -3.51 21.13 12.21
C LEU A 22 -4.93 21.67 12.49
N ASN A 23 -5.48 21.43 13.66
CA ASN A 23 -6.78 21.97 14.04
C ASN A 23 -6.85 23.48 13.87
N ARG A 24 -5.84 24.19 14.37
CA ARG A 24 -5.76 25.66 14.24
C ARG A 24 -5.54 26.10 12.80
N ALA A 25 -4.70 25.38 12.04
CA ALA A 25 -4.43 25.69 10.64
C ALA A 25 -5.67 25.52 9.75
N LEU A 26 -6.53 24.54 10.07
CA LEU A 26 -7.76 24.26 9.32
C LEU A 26 -8.89 25.27 9.60
N GLU A 27 -8.80 26.05 10.67
CA GLU A 27 -9.76 27.12 10.98
C GLU A 27 -9.56 28.38 10.13
N ASN A 28 -8.46 28.45 9.37
CA ASN A 28 -8.17 29.60 8.52
C ASN A 28 -9.02 29.54 7.24
N GLU A 29 -9.56 30.69 6.79
CA GLU A 29 -10.35 30.81 5.55
C GLU A 29 -9.58 30.33 4.29
N MET A 30 -8.24 30.43 4.33
CA MET A 30 -7.35 30.01 3.25
C MET A 30 -6.75 28.63 3.49
N ALA A 31 -7.35 27.79 4.34
CA ALA A 31 -6.87 26.46 4.61
C ALA A 31 -6.95 25.55 3.36
N PRO A 32 -5.99 24.66 3.16
CA PRO A 32 -6.07 23.66 2.11
C PRO A 32 -7.15 22.62 2.41
N ILE A 33 -7.60 21.92 1.39
CA ILE A 33 -8.36 20.68 1.57
C ILE A 33 -7.39 19.63 2.11
N VAL A 34 -7.74 18.98 3.24
CA VAL A 34 -6.88 17.99 3.88
C VAL A 34 -7.45 16.60 3.69
N ILE A 35 -6.63 15.69 3.17
CA ILE A 35 -6.92 14.27 3.03
C ILE A 35 -5.92 13.51 3.90
N MET A 36 -6.42 12.69 4.81
CA MET A 36 -5.60 11.87 5.70
C MET A 36 -5.84 10.39 5.43
N ALA A 37 -4.78 9.60 5.46
CA ALA A 37 -4.88 8.15 5.30
C ALA A 37 -4.28 7.44 6.52
N THR A 38 -4.90 6.32 6.91
CA THR A 38 -4.42 5.46 7.99
C THR A 38 -4.94 4.04 7.82
N ASN A 39 -4.15 3.07 8.25
CA ASN A 39 -4.51 1.66 8.31
C ASN A 39 -4.81 1.19 9.75
N ARG A 40 -4.83 2.11 10.72
CA ARG A 40 -5.05 1.78 12.13
C ARG A 40 -6.54 1.86 12.50
N GLY A 41 -6.96 0.88 13.30
CA GLY A 41 -8.24 0.93 14.01
C GLY A 41 -8.15 1.76 15.29
N ILE A 42 -8.54 1.21 16.45
CA ILE A 42 -8.37 1.88 17.74
C ILE A 42 -6.91 1.76 18.18
N THR A 43 -6.24 2.89 18.31
CA THR A 43 -4.83 2.96 18.70
C THR A 43 -4.56 4.15 19.61
N ARG A 44 -3.38 4.18 20.24
CA ARG A 44 -2.97 5.33 21.06
C ARG A 44 -2.58 6.51 20.18
N ILE A 45 -3.00 7.69 20.57
CA ILE A 45 -2.46 8.94 20.01
C ILE A 45 -1.02 9.07 20.47
N ARG A 46 -0.11 9.25 19.54
CA ARG A 46 1.32 9.38 19.84
C ARG A 46 1.58 10.56 20.76
N GLY A 47 2.42 10.36 21.77
CA GLY A 47 2.68 11.37 22.81
C GLY A 47 1.66 11.40 23.95
N THR A 48 0.65 10.51 23.94
CA THR A 48 -0.37 10.43 24.99
C THR A 48 -0.63 8.97 25.43
N ASN A 49 -1.36 8.81 26.54
CA ASN A 49 -1.89 7.52 26.97
C ASN A 49 -3.33 7.28 26.49
N TYR A 50 -3.91 8.21 25.73
CA TYR A 50 -5.27 8.12 25.22
C TYR A 50 -5.36 7.22 24.01
N LYS A 51 -6.34 6.31 24.02
CA LYS A 51 -6.75 5.52 22.84
C LYS A 51 -7.86 6.26 22.12
N SER A 52 -7.74 6.37 20.81
CA SER A 52 -8.74 6.98 19.94
C SER A 52 -8.92 6.15 18.66
N PRO A 53 -10.07 6.23 18.00
CA PRO A 53 -10.22 5.69 16.65
C PRO A 53 -9.16 6.31 15.74
N HIS A 54 -8.51 5.44 14.96
CA HIS A 54 -7.47 5.81 13.99
C HIS A 54 -6.23 6.52 14.57
N GLY A 55 -6.12 6.66 15.90
CA GLY A 55 -5.03 7.41 16.55
C GLY A 55 -5.14 8.92 16.35
N ILE A 56 -6.33 9.42 16.07
CA ILE A 56 -6.63 10.83 15.83
C ILE A 56 -7.48 11.37 16.99
N PRO A 57 -7.23 12.60 17.50
CA PRO A 57 -8.06 13.21 18.51
C PRO A 57 -9.53 13.32 18.08
N LEU A 58 -10.46 13.12 19.00
CA LEU A 58 -11.90 13.11 18.72
C LEU A 58 -12.41 14.45 18.17
N ASP A 59 -11.90 15.55 18.68
CA ASP A 59 -12.24 16.91 18.23
C ASP A 59 -11.88 17.15 16.75
N LEU A 60 -10.83 16.50 16.26
CA LEU A 60 -10.47 16.53 14.84
C LEU A 60 -11.34 15.56 14.02
N LEU A 61 -11.60 14.36 14.54
CA LEU A 61 -12.46 13.37 13.89
C LEU A 61 -13.88 13.88 13.65
N ASP A 62 -14.44 14.61 14.59
CA ASP A 62 -15.79 15.18 14.51
C ASP A 62 -15.94 16.19 13.35
N ARG A 63 -14.83 16.71 12.85
CA ARG A 63 -14.79 17.65 11.72
C ARG A 63 -14.49 16.97 10.37
N MET A 64 -14.33 15.65 10.36
CA MET A 64 -13.89 14.89 9.18
C MET A 64 -14.96 13.96 8.63
N ILE A 65 -14.90 13.74 7.33
CA ILE A 65 -15.64 12.69 6.68
C ILE A 65 -14.74 11.44 6.65
N ILE A 66 -15.22 10.35 7.25
CA ILE A 66 -14.50 9.07 7.26
C ILE A 66 -14.96 8.24 6.09
N VAL A 67 -14.02 7.87 5.21
CA VAL A 67 -14.25 7.00 4.05
C VAL A 67 -13.57 5.66 4.32
N PRO A 68 -14.34 4.60 4.65
CA PRO A 68 -13.77 3.28 4.80
C PRO A 68 -13.41 2.69 3.43
N THR A 69 -12.25 2.04 3.33
CA THR A 69 -11.83 1.28 2.16
C THR A 69 -12.08 -0.21 2.40
N SER A 70 -12.39 -0.94 1.33
CA SER A 70 -12.54 -2.40 1.33
C SER A 70 -11.42 -3.07 0.54
N PRO A 71 -11.07 -4.33 0.84
CA PRO A 71 -10.17 -5.10 0.00
C PRO A 71 -10.72 -5.25 -1.41
N TYR A 72 -9.83 -5.25 -2.40
CA TYR A 72 -10.19 -5.45 -3.80
C TYR A 72 -10.64 -6.88 -4.08
N GLU A 73 -11.64 -7.00 -4.95
CA GLU A 73 -12.04 -8.29 -5.50
C GLU A 73 -11.05 -8.79 -6.56
N GLU A 74 -11.13 -10.07 -6.90
CA GLU A 74 -10.20 -10.70 -7.85
C GLU A 74 -10.23 -10.06 -9.25
N LYS A 75 -11.40 -9.62 -9.69
CA LYS A 75 -11.57 -8.91 -10.97
C LYS A 75 -10.88 -7.55 -10.95
N GLU A 76 -11.05 -6.81 -9.86
CA GLU A 76 -10.43 -5.50 -9.66
C GLU A 76 -8.90 -5.63 -9.55
N LEU A 77 -8.42 -6.65 -8.80
CA LEU A 77 -6.98 -6.95 -8.71
C LEU A 77 -6.38 -7.23 -10.07
N ARG A 78 -7.08 -8.02 -10.92
CA ARG A 78 -6.62 -8.33 -12.26
C ARG A 78 -6.50 -7.07 -13.12
N GLU A 79 -7.51 -6.19 -13.06
CA GLU A 79 -7.52 -4.93 -13.80
C GLU A 79 -6.39 -4.00 -13.34
N ILE A 80 -6.19 -3.84 -12.04
CA ILE A 80 -5.10 -3.03 -11.47
C ILE A 80 -3.73 -3.58 -11.91
N LEU A 81 -3.54 -4.90 -11.86
CA LEU A 81 -2.29 -5.52 -12.29
C LEU A 81 -2.05 -5.38 -13.79
N SER A 82 -3.11 -5.45 -14.62
CA SER A 82 -3.02 -5.21 -16.06
C SER A 82 -2.59 -3.78 -16.37
N ILE A 83 -3.21 -2.78 -15.75
CA ILE A 83 -2.83 -1.37 -15.89
C ILE A 83 -1.37 -1.18 -15.46
N ARG A 84 -0.95 -1.82 -14.38
CA ARG A 84 0.43 -1.72 -13.91
C ARG A 84 1.43 -2.36 -14.88
N CYS A 85 1.09 -3.48 -15.50
CA CYS A 85 1.90 -4.09 -16.53
C CYS A 85 2.07 -3.17 -17.74
N GLU A 86 1.00 -2.49 -18.16
CA GLU A 86 1.05 -1.51 -19.25
C GLU A 86 1.95 -0.32 -18.92
N GLU A 87 1.86 0.23 -17.71
CA GLU A 87 2.72 1.35 -17.26
C GLU A 87 4.21 0.99 -17.17
N GLU A 88 4.52 -0.27 -16.84
CA GLU A 88 5.91 -0.78 -16.73
C GLU A 88 6.46 -1.34 -18.07
N ASP A 89 5.73 -1.17 -19.17
CA ASP A 89 6.07 -1.77 -20.47
C ASP A 89 6.36 -3.29 -20.37
N CYS A 90 5.61 -3.98 -19.54
CA CYS A 90 5.75 -5.40 -19.28
C CYS A 90 4.65 -6.17 -19.99
N GLN A 91 4.99 -6.81 -21.10
CA GLN A 91 4.07 -7.72 -21.76
C GLN A 91 3.95 -9.02 -20.97
N MET A 92 2.76 -9.39 -20.60
CA MET A 92 2.47 -10.56 -19.77
C MET A 92 1.41 -11.44 -20.44
N SER A 93 1.65 -12.76 -20.47
CA SER A 93 0.66 -13.70 -20.99
C SER A 93 -0.60 -13.72 -20.08
N ASP A 94 -1.75 -14.06 -20.65
CA ASP A 94 -3.01 -14.12 -19.91
C ASP A 94 -2.99 -15.13 -18.75
N ASN A 95 -2.29 -16.25 -18.97
CA ASN A 95 -2.06 -17.27 -17.95
C ASN A 95 -1.19 -16.74 -16.79
N ALA A 96 -0.13 -15.99 -17.13
CA ALA A 96 0.75 -15.37 -16.15
C ALA A 96 0.00 -14.34 -15.32
N LEU A 97 -0.81 -13.48 -15.95
CA LEU A 97 -1.66 -12.50 -15.25
C LEU A 97 -2.67 -13.17 -14.31
N THR A 98 -3.24 -14.31 -14.70
CA THR A 98 -4.14 -15.09 -13.85
C THR A 98 -3.44 -15.63 -12.60
N VAL A 99 -2.25 -16.19 -12.76
CA VAL A 99 -1.43 -16.69 -11.64
C VAL A 99 -1.01 -15.54 -10.72
N LEU A 100 -0.58 -14.42 -11.29
CA LEU A 100 -0.20 -13.22 -10.54
C LEU A 100 -1.37 -12.66 -9.72
N THR A 101 -2.56 -12.61 -10.31
CA THR A 101 -3.79 -12.18 -9.63
C THR A 101 -4.10 -13.07 -8.42
N ARG A 102 -3.97 -14.38 -8.59
CA ARG A 102 -4.19 -15.34 -7.50
C ARG A 102 -3.17 -15.17 -6.37
N ILE A 103 -1.89 -15.03 -6.67
CA ILE A 103 -0.84 -14.75 -5.68
C ILE A 103 -1.14 -13.44 -4.95
N SER A 104 -1.52 -12.39 -5.68
CA SER A 104 -1.83 -11.08 -5.09
C SER A 104 -3.05 -11.11 -4.16
N LYS A 105 -4.03 -11.99 -4.44
CA LYS A 105 -5.19 -12.20 -3.58
C LYS A 105 -4.83 -12.95 -2.30
N GLU A 106 -3.95 -13.93 -2.39
CA GLU A 106 -3.49 -14.73 -1.25
C GLU A 106 -2.50 -13.98 -0.35
N THR A 107 -1.76 -13.02 -0.90
CA THR A 107 -0.74 -12.24 -0.18
C THR A 107 -1.13 -10.77 -0.04
N SER A 108 -0.75 -9.94 -0.99
CA SER A 108 -1.11 -8.53 -1.08
C SER A 108 -0.90 -8.00 -2.51
N LEU A 109 -1.67 -6.94 -2.86
CA LEU A 109 -1.49 -6.25 -4.14
C LEU A 109 -0.07 -5.67 -4.28
N ARG A 110 0.52 -5.14 -3.20
CA ARG A 110 1.89 -4.61 -3.19
C ARG A 110 2.90 -5.69 -3.57
N TYR A 111 2.75 -6.89 -3.05
CA TYR A 111 3.59 -8.02 -3.39
C TYR A 111 3.45 -8.40 -4.88
N GLY A 112 2.21 -8.46 -5.38
CA GLY A 112 1.95 -8.70 -6.81
C GLY A 112 2.63 -7.68 -7.72
N MET A 113 2.59 -6.39 -7.36
CA MET A 113 3.30 -5.35 -8.13
C MET A 113 4.82 -5.53 -8.13
N GLN A 114 5.41 -5.96 -7.01
CA GLN A 114 6.85 -6.27 -6.96
C GLN A 114 7.21 -7.46 -7.86
N LEU A 115 6.34 -8.46 -7.93
CA LEU A 115 6.53 -9.61 -8.82
C LEU A 115 6.53 -9.23 -10.30
N ILE A 116 5.75 -8.23 -10.73
CA ILE A 116 5.74 -7.74 -12.12
C ILE A 116 7.15 -7.32 -12.55
N MET A 117 7.78 -6.43 -11.78
CA MET A 117 9.10 -5.94 -12.11
C MET A 117 10.15 -7.05 -12.12
N THR A 118 10.14 -7.92 -11.12
CA THR A 118 11.10 -9.01 -11.01
C THR A 118 10.93 -10.05 -12.13
N SER A 119 9.70 -10.45 -12.44
CA SER A 119 9.41 -11.39 -13.52
C SER A 119 9.73 -10.81 -14.89
N SER A 120 9.52 -9.51 -15.12
CA SER A 120 9.95 -8.81 -16.33
C SER A 120 11.46 -8.89 -16.53
N LEU A 121 12.26 -8.70 -15.48
CA LEU A 121 13.71 -8.84 -15.54
C LEU A 121 14.14 -10.27 -15.86
N ILE A 122 13.46 -11.27 -15.28
CA ILE A 122 13.72 -12.70 -15.55
C ILE A 122 13.41 -13.02 -17.01
N ALA A 123 12.26 -12.58 -17.54
CA ALA A 123 11.87 -12.78 -18.92
C ALA A 123 12.87 -12.12 -19.89
N ARG A 124 13.30 -10.89 -19.62
CA ARG A 124 14.36 -10.19 -20.40
C ARG A 124 15.69 -10.96 -20.38
N LYS A 125 16.09 -11.51 -19.23
CA LYS A 125 17.30 -12.35 -19.14
C LYS A 125 17.19 -13.61 -19.99
N ARG A 126 16.00 -14.19 -20.08
CA ARG A 126 15.68 -15.35 -20.94
C ARG A 126 15.52 -14.96 -22.42
N LYS A 127 15.52 -13.66 -22.75
CA LYS A 127 15.23 -13.09 -24.07
C LYS A 127 13.83 -13.46 -24.59
N ALA A 128 12.86 -13.61 -23.70
CA ALA A 128 11.47 -13.82 -24.05
C ALA A 128 10.79 -12.50 -24.42
N ALA A 129 9.79 -12.56 -25.31
CA ALA A 129 9.00 -11.40 -25.72
C ALA A 129 7.98 -11.00 -24.67
N GLU A 130 7.51 -11.95 -23.86
CA GLU A 130 6.52 -11.74 -22.80
C GLU A 130 6.87 -12.55 -21.54
N VAL A 131 6.30 -12.11 -20.42
CA VAL A 131 6.42 -12.81 -19.13
C VAL A 131 5.44 -13.98 -19.12
N ASP A 132 5.95 -15.17 -18.81
CA ASP A 132 5.14 -16.37 -18.67
C ASP A 132 5.04 -16.83 -17.20
N VAL A 133 4.19 -17.83 -16.95
CA VAL A 133 3.94 -18.41 -15.62
C VAL A 133 5.23 -18.86 -14.93
N GLU A 134 6.20 -19.39 -15.70
CA GLU A 134 7.50 -19.82 -15.17
C GLU A 134 8.30 -18.66 -14.57
N ASP A 135 8.27 -17.49 -15.22
CA ASP A 135 8.99 -16.30 -14.76
C ASP A 135 8.39 -15.79 -13.43
N ILE A 136 7.06 -15.83 -13.30
CA ILE A 136 6.37 -15.45 -12.04
C ILE A 136 6.70 -16.44 -10.92
N LYS A 137 6.64 -17.74 -11.20
CA LYS A 137 7.01 -18.75 -10.20
C LYS A 137 8.46 -18.60 -9.74
N ARG A 138 9.36 -18.29 -10.68
CA ARG A 138 10.75 -18.07 -10.34
C ARG A 138 10.95 -16.81 -9.51
N ALA A 139 10.25 -15.72 -9.84
CA ALA A 139 10.27 -14.50 -9.05
C ALA A 139 9.75 -14.75 -7.63
N ASP A 140 8.62 -15.42 -7.50
CA ASP A 140 8.00 -15.78 -6.22
C ASP A 140 8.95 -16.62 -5.35
N GLN A 141 9.63 -17.60 -5.93
CA GLN A 141 10.64 -18.39 -5.22
C GLN A 141 11.79 -17.55 -4.66
N LEU A 142 12.27 -16.55 -5.39
CA LEU A 142 13.35 -15.68 -4.93
C LEU A 142 12.93 -14.85 -3.71
N PHE A 143 11.71 -14.30 -3.72
CA PHE A 143 11.17 -13.59 -2.55
C PHE A 143 10.88 -14.50 -1.37
N PHE A 144 10.44 -15.72 -1.62
CA PHE A 144 10.17 -16.70 -0.57
C PHE A 144 11.45 -17.13 0.15
N ASP A 145 12.56 -17.25 -0.56
CA ASP A 145 13.86 -17.59 0.02
C ASP A 145 14.38 -16.47 0.94
N GLU A 146 14.11 -15.20 0.61
CA GLU A 146 14.41 -14.07 1.48
C GLU A 146 13.58 -14.13 2.79
N GLY A 147 12.29 -14.45 2.68
CA GLY A 147 11.41 -14.68 3.84
C GLY A 147 11.89 -15.81 4.76
N ARG A 148 12.40 -16.91 4.19
CA ARG A 148 13.01 -18.00 4.95
C ARG A 148 14.28 -17.59 5.68
N SER A 149 15.12 -16.76 5.06
CA SER A 149 16.33 -16.24 5.71
C SER A 149 15.99 -15.42 6.95
N VAL A 150 14.96 -14.57 6.87
CA VAL A 150 14.48 -13.78 8.02
C VAL A 150 13.87 -14.66 9.10
N GLN A 151 13.17 -15.74 8.73
CA GLN A 151 12.59 -16.69 9.68
C GLN A 151 13.67 -17.49 10.41
N PHE A 152 14.73 -17.88 9.72
CA PHE A 152 15.90 -18.54 10.30
C PHE A 152 16.59 -17.65 11.36
N PHE A 153 16.73 -16.35 11.12
CA PHE A 153 17.28 -15.42 12.12
C PHE A 153 16.38 -15.23 13.35
N LYS A 154 15.06 -15.35 13.19
CA LYS A 154 14.11 -15.25 14.32
C LYS A 154 14.08 -16.50 15.21
N GLU A 155 14.39 -17.66 14.66
CA GLU A 155 14.42 -18.93 15.41
C GLU A 155 15.74 -19.16 16.17
N TYR A 156 16.81 -18.43 15.80
CA TYR A 156 18.15 -18.55 16.41
C TYR A 156 18.58 -17.37 17.29
N HIS A 157 17.68 -16.43 17.53
CA HIS A 157 17.84 -15.30 18.46
C HIS A 157 16.62 -15.16 19.37
#